data_e666c7bddc899f107e95a72a8099a46d
#
_entry.id   e666c7bddc899f107e95a72a8099a46d
#
_cell.length_a   1.000
_cell.length_b   1.000
_cell.length_c   1.000
_cell.angle_alpha   90.00
_cell.angle_beta   90.00
_cell.angle_gamma   90.00
#
_symmetry.space_group_name_H-M   'P 1'
#
loop_
_entity.id
_entity.type
_entity.pdbx_description
1 polymer ?
#
loop_
_entity_poly.entity_id
_entity_poly.type
_entity_poly.pdbx_seq_one_letter_code
_entity_poly.pdbx_strand_id
1 'polypeptide(L)'
;VLVVKSDGTRQPFDPDKVRRGVIKACEKRPVAAEKINALVSAVERQVYNKLVQEISSKEIGELVMKELKDLDEVAYVRFASVYRDFRDVTTFIEFIGDLERLMKEDGERDQGKKQ
;
A
#
# COMPACT_ATOMS: atom_id res chain seq x y z
N VAL A 1 19.31 -5.17 -0.62
CA VAL A 1 18.28 -5.54 0.37
C VAL A 1 17.55 -6.78 -0.10
N LEU A 2 17.50 -7.77 0.76
CA LEU A 2 16.77 -9.02 0.49
C LEU A 2 15.37 -8.93 1.10
N VAL A 3 14.38 -9.42 0.36
CA VAL A 3 13.01 -9.53 0.84
C VAL A 3 12.77 -10.95 1.35
N VAL A 4 12.33 -11.06 2.60
CA VAL A 4 12.00 -12.35 3.21
C VAL A 4 10.51 -12.57 3.08
N LYS A 5 10.13 -13.62 2.34
CA LYS A 5 8.73 -13.99 2.13
C LYS A 5 8.18 -14.76 3.32
N SER A 6 6.84 -14.87 3.39
CA SER A 6 6.16 -15.58 4.47
C SER A 6 6.57 -17.06 4.58
N ASP A 7 6.99 -17.68 3.47
CA ASP A 7 7.49 -19.06 3.46
C ASP A 7 8.98 -19.18 3.85
N GLY A 8 9.62 -18.07 4.20
CA GLY A 8 11.03 -18.03 4.58
C GLY A 8 12.00 -17.85 3.43
N THR A 9 11.54 -17.88 2.18
CA THR A 9 12.44 -17.68 1.03
C THR A 9 12.87 -16.21 0.93
N ARG A 10 14.06 -16.00 0.36
CA ARG A 10 14.66 -14.67 0.20
C ARG A 10 14.83 -14.34 -1.27
N GLN A 11 14.48 -13.11 -1.64
CA GLN A 11 14.64 -12.60 -3.00
C GLN A 11 15.20 -11.19 -2.93
N PRO A 12 15.97 -10.73 -3.93
CA PRO A 12 16.38 -9.34 -3.99
C PRO A 12 15.17 -8.42 -4.06
N PHE A 13 15.26 -7.26 -3.43
CA PHE A 13 14.21 -6.25 -3.54
C PHE A 13 14.13 -5.76 -4.99
N ASP A 14 12.92 -5.82 -5.56
CA ASP A 14 12.67 -5.46 -6.95
C ASP A 14 11.57 -4.41 -7.03
N PRO A 15 11.92 -3.13 -7.26
CA PRO A 15 10.92 -2.06 -7.38
C PRO A 15 9.91 -2.29 -8.50
N ASP A 16 10.28 -2.99 -9.58
CA ASP A 16 9.35 -3.28 -10.68
C ASP A 16 8.23 -4.21 -10.25
N LYS A 17 8.50 -5.09 -9.30
CA LYS A 17 7.48 -5.98 -8.75
C LYS A 17 6.43 -5.17 -7.97
N VAL A 18 6.88 -4.17 -7.20
CA VAL A 18 6.00 -3.23 -6.51
C VAL A 18 5.17 -2.46 -7.54
N ARG A 19 5.81 -1.94 -8.59
CA ARG A 19 5.13 -1.19 -9.65
C ARG A 19 4.02 -2.00 -10.29
N ARG A 20 4.28 -3.25 -10.66
CA ARG A 20 3.27 -4.12 -11.29
C ARG A 20 2.06 -4.33 -10.38
N GLY A 21 2.29 -4.54 -9.09
CA GLY A 21 1.19 -4.70 -8.12
C GLY A 21 0.35 -3.44 -7.99
N VAL A 22 1.00 -2.28 -7.96
CA VAL A 22 0.31 -0.99 -7.85
C VAL A 22 -0.46 -0.68 -9.14
N ILE A 23 0.14 -0.91 -10.32
CA ILE A 23 -0.55 -0.72 -11.61
C ILE A 23 -1.82 -1.55 -11.66
N LYS A 24 -1.75 -2.81 -11.25
CA LYS A 24 -2.90 -3.70 -11.23
C LYS A 24 -4.00 -3.18 -10.31
N ALA A 25 -3.63 -2.70 -9.13
CA ALA A 25 -4.60 -2.14 -8.18
C ALA A 25 -5.25 -0.86 -8.70
N CYS A 26 -4.55 -0.10 -9.54
CA CYS A 26 -5.04 1.17 -10.10
C CYS A 26 -5.78 1.02 -11.43
N GLU A 27 -5.98 -0.20 -11.93
CA GLU A 27 -6.69 -0.41 -13.21
C GLU A 27 -8.06 0.27 -13.20
N LYS A 28 -8.33 1.04 -14.26
CA LYS A 28 -9.59 1.78 -14.45
C LYS A 28 -9.84 2.83 -13.36
N ARG A 29 -8.81 3.24 -12.63
CA ARG A 29 -8.89 4.35 -11.71
C ARG A 29 -8.21 5.58 -12.31
N PRO A 30 -8.67 6.80 -11.96
CA PRO A 30 -8.07 8.03 -12.51
C PRO A 30 -6.75 8.36 -11.80
N VAL A 31 -5.76 7.47 -11.94
CA VAL A 31 -4.44 7.63 -11.33
C VAL A 31 -3.41 7.72 -12.45
N ALA A 32 -2.73 8.85 -12.53
CA ALA A 32 -1.71 9.09 -13.55
C ALA A 32 -0.49 8.19 -13.32
N ALA A 33 0.15 7.76 -14.42
CA ALA A 33 1.36 6.96 -14.36
C ALA A 33 2.46 7.63 -13.51
N GLU A 34 2.55 8.97 -13.57
CA GLU A 34 3.51 9.74 -12.77
C GLU A 34 3.31 9.54 -11.27
N LYS A 35 2.05 9.46 -10.83
CA LYS A 35 1.71 9.23 -9.43
C LYS A 35 2.12 7.82 -8.99
N ILE A 36 1.92 6.84 -9.87
CA ILE A 36 2.35 5.46 -9.59
C ILE A 36 3.87 5.41 -9.47
N ASN A 37 4.59 6.06 -10.40
CA ASN A 37 6.04 6.08 -10.35
C ASN A 37 6.56 6.78 -9.10
N ALA A 38 5.91 7.87 -8.69
CA ALA A 38 6.26 8.58 -7.46
C ALA A 38 6.06 7.70 -6.22
N LEU A 39 4.98 6.92 -6.19
CA LEU A 39 4.70 5.98 -5.11
C LEU A 39 5.81 4.93 -5.04
N VAL A 40 6.16 4.32 -6.16
CA VAL A 40 7.19 3.27 -6.21
C VAL A 40 8.53 3.84 -5.73
N SER A 41 8.89 5.03 -6.18
CA SER A 41 10.12 5.71 -5.74
C SER A 41 10.11 5.99 -4.23
N ALA A 42 8.95 6.39 -3.69
CA ALA A 42 8.81 6.65 -2.25
C ALA A 42 9.02 5.37 -1.44
N VAL A 43 8.43 4.26 -1.88
CA VAL A 43 8.60 2.96 -1.22
C VAL A 43 10.06 2.52 -1.28
N GLU A 44 10.68 2.65 -2.45
CA GLU A 44 12.09 2.31 -2.64
C GLU A 44 13.00 3.08 -1.68
N ARG A 45 12.80 4.41 -1.57
CA ARG A 45 13.56 5.24 -0.64
C ARG A 45 13.35 4.79 0.80
N GLN A 46 12.12 4.49 1.19
CA GLN A 46 11.82 4.06 2.56
C GLN A 46 12.49 2.73 2.88
N VAL A 47 12.54 1.81 1.90
CA VAL A 47 13.23 0.53 2.08
C VAL A 47 14.74 0.74 2.29
N TYR A 48 15.37 1.51 1.41
CA TYR A 48 16.81 1.74 1.51
C TYR A 48 17.21 2.59 2.72
N ASN A 49 16.34 3.54 3.11
CA ASN A 49 16.62 4.38 4.28
C ASN A 49 16.57 3.63 5.61
N LYS A 50 16.00 2.43 5.63
CA LYS A 50 16.03 1.59 6.84
C LYS A 50 17.42 1.05 7.14
N LEU A 51 18.32 1.04 6.15
CA LEU A 51 19.70 0.57 6.29
C LEU A 51 19.78 -0.86 6.83
N VAL A 52 18.87 -1.71 6.41
CA VAL A 52 18.81 -3.12 6.79
C VAL A 52 19.21 -4.00 5.61
N GLN A 53 19.74 -5.19 5.90
CA GLN A 53 20.09 -6.15 4.88
C GLN A 53 18.88 -6.95 4.41
N GLU A 54 17.90 -7.12 5.28
CA GLU A 54 16.70 -7.88 5.01
C GLU A 54 15.46 -7.11 5.47
N ILE A 55 14.36 -7.23 4.72
CA ILE A 55 13.07 -6.67 5.05
C ILE A 55 11.99 -7.70 4.72
N SER A 56 10.94 -7.81 5.53
CA SER A 56 9.87 -8.75 5.23
C SER A 56 8.99 -8.24 4.10
N SER A 57 8.42 -9.16 3.33
CA SER A 57 7.45 -8.81 2.30
C SER A 57 6.22 -8.12 2.91
N LYS A 58 5.87 -8.50 4.14
CA LYS A 58 4.77 -7.89 4.87
C LYS A 58 5.05 -6.41 5.14
N GLU A 59 6.26 -6.08 5.55
CA GLU A 59 6.64 -4.70 5.81
C GLU A 59 6.62 -3.86 4.53
N ILE A 60 7.10 -4.42 3.41
CA ILE A 60 7.02 -3.74 2.12
C ILE A 60 5.56 -3.49 1.74
N GLY A 61 4.70 -4.49 1.90
CA GLY A 61 3.26 -4.34 1.62
C GLY A 61 2.63 -3.23 2.44
N GLU A 62 2.98 -3.10 3.71
CA GLU A 62 2.46 -2.02 4.55
C GLU A 62 2.95 -0.64 4.07
N LEU A 63 4.20 -0.54 3.60
CA LEU A 63 4.70 0.71 3.01
C LEU A 63 3.92 1.09 1.76
N VAL A 64 3.63 0.11 0.89
CA VAL A 64 2.83 0.32 -0.32
C VAL A 64 1.42 0.76 0.05
N MET A 65 0.78 0.10 1.00
CA MET A 65 -0.57 0.42 1.44
C MET A 65 -0.67 1.85 2.00
N LYS A 66 0.32 2.26 2.77
CA LYS A 66 0.38 3.62 3.31
C LYS A 66 0.36 4.67 2.20
N GLU A 67 1.13 4.45 1.15
CA GLU A 67 1.19 5.37 0.00
C GLU A 67 -0.10 5.32 -0.83
N LEU A 68 -0.66 4.12 -1.04
CA LEU A 68 -1.90 3.95 -1.81
C LEU A 68 -3.10 4.60 -1.14
N LYS A 69 -3.16 4.59 0.18
CA LYS A 69 -4.27 5.15 0.94
C LYS A 69 -4.52 6.62 0.55
N ASP A 70 -3.45 7.39 0.39
CA ASP A 70 -3.53 8.80 0.04
C ASP A 70 -3.72 9.02 -1.46
N LEU A 71 -3.44 8.01 -2.29
CA LEU A 71 -3.49 8.12 -3.74
C LEU A 71 -4.87 7.79 -4.30
N ASP A 72 -5.45 6.65 -3.91
CA ASP A 72 -6.77 6.21 -4.40
C ASP A 72 -7.32 5.13 -3.47
N GLU A 73 -8.48 5.40 -2.88
CA GLU A 73 -9.06 4.49 -1.88
C GLU A 73 -9.47 3.13 -2.45
N VAL A 74 -9.93 3.10 -3.71
CA VAL A 74 -10.31 1.83 -4.36
C VAL A 74 -9.06 0.99 -4.63
N ALA A 75 -8.00 1.61 -5.14
CA ALA A 75 -6.71 0.93 -5.35
C ALA A 75 -6.17 0.39 -4.02
N TYR A 76 -6.29 1.17 -2.94
CA TYR A 76 -5.89 0.74 -1.61
C TYR A 76 -6.63 -0.53 -1.20
N VAL A 77 -7.96 -0.56 -1.34
CA VAL A 77 -8.78 -1.73 -0.97
C VAL A 77 -8.41 -2.95 -1.83
N ARG A 78 -8.23 -2.74 -3.15
CA ARG A 78 -7.84 -3.82 -4.06
C ARG A 78 -6.50 -4.43 -3.67
N PHE A 79 -5.51 -3.58 -3.42
CA PHE A 79 -4.18 -4.05 -3.02
C PHE A 79 -4.25 -4.80 -1.69
N ALA A 80 -4.98 -4.25 -0.71
CA ALA A 80 -5.16 -4.87 0.59
C ALA A 80 -5.84 -6.23 0.48
N SER A 81 -6.83 -6.37 -0.40
CA SER A 81 -7.56 -7.63 -0.55
C SER A 81 -6.67 -8.77 -1.06
N VAL A 82 -5.65 -8.44 -1.85
CA VAL A 82 -4.68 -9.43 -2.33
C VAL A 82 -3.57 -9.63 -1.30
N TYR A 83 -3.02 -8.53 -0.80
CA TYR A 83 -1.85 -8.57 0.08
C TYR A 83 -2.17 -9.16 1.45
N ARG A 84 -3.29 -8.78 2.07
CA ARG A 84 -3.68 -9.25 3.40
C ARG A 84 -4.38 -10.60 3.39
N ASP A 85 -4.82 -11.04 2.20
CA ASP A 85 -5.43 -12.36 2.02
C ASP A 85 -6.52 -12.64 3.06
N PHE A 86 -7.58 -11.82 3.04
CA PHE A 86 -8.70 -11.98 3.98
C PHE A 86 -9.35 -13.34 3.81
N ARG A 87 -9.46 -14.09 4.91
CA ARG A 87 -9.96 -15.47 4.89
C ARG A 87 -11.49 -15.55 4.94
N ASP A 88 -12.14 -14.49 5.40
CA ASP A 88 -13.59 -14.45 5.50
C ASP A 88 -14.14 -13.05 5.26
N VAL A 89 -15.44 -12.98 4.98
CA VAL A 89 -16.12 -11.72 4.66
C VAL A 89 -16.17 -10.81 5.88
N THR A 90 -16.35 -11.36 7.07
CA THR A 90 -16.45 -10.58 8.30
C THR A 90 -15.19 -9.75 8.54
N THR A 91 -14.02 -10.37 8.42
CA THR A 91 -12.73 -9.68 8.58
C THR A 91 -12.56 -8.58 7.52
N PHE A 92 -12.98 -8.86 6.28
CA PHE A 92 -12.93 -7.88 5.20
C PHE A 92 -13.85 -6.70 5.48
N ILE A 93 -15.08 -6.97 5.95
CA ILE A 93 -16.05 -5.90 6.30
C ILE A 93 -15.50 -5.04 7.44
N GLU A 94 -14.87 -5.63 8.44
CA GLU A 94 -14.25 -4.88 9.53
C GLU A 94 -13.16 -3.95 9.00
N PHE A 95 -12.33 -4.44 8.06
CA PHE A 95 -11.30 -3.64 7.42
C PHE A 95 -11.90 -2.43 6.70
N ILE A 96 -12.97 -2.64 5.94
CA ILE A 96 -13.65 -1.56 5.22
C ILE A 96 -14.25 -0.56 6.21
N GLY A 97 -14.87 -1.02 7.30
CA GLY A 97 -15.42 -0.15 8.33
C GLY A 97 -14.36 0.74 8.98
N ASP A 98 -13.21 0.18 9.29
CA ASP A 98 -12.08 0.93 9.85
C ASP A 98 -11.58 1.97 8.86
N LEU A 99 -11.48 1.62 7.58
CA LEU A 99 -11.06 2.54 6.54
C LEU A 99 -12.03 3.71 6.39
N GLU A 100 -13.34 3.43 6.37
CA GLU A 100 -14.36 4.48 6.28
C GLU A 100 -14.26 5.46 7.44
N ARG A 101 -14.05 4.97 8.66
CA ARG A 101 -13.86 5.85 9.83
C ARG A 101 -12.65 6.74 9.68
N LEU A 102 -11.51 6.17 9.27
CA LEU A 102 -10.28 6.93 9.09
C LEU A 102 -10.43 8.01 8.03
N MET A 103 -11.09 7.70 6.93
CA MET A 103 -11.31 8.65 5.86
C MET A 103 -12.26 9.76 6.27
N LYS A 104 -13.27 9.45 7.05
CA LYS A 104 -14.20 10.43 7.60
C LYS A 104 -13.50 11.39 8.55
N GLU A 105 -12.63 10.87 9.44
CA GLU A 105 -11.83 11.69 10.36
C GLU A 105 -10.89 12.61 9.61
N ASP A 106 -10.22 12.10 8.57
CA ASP A 106 -9.31 12.89 7.73
C ASP A 106 -10.09 14.00 7.00
N GLY A 107 -11.30 13.70 6.49
CA GLY A 107 -12.16 14.68 5.84
C GLY A 107 -12.59 15.79 6.80
N GLU A 108 -12.93 15.45 8.03
CA GLU A 108 -13.28 16.42 9.07
C GLU A 108 -12.10 17.32 9.43
N ARG A 109 -10.88 16.77 9.52
CA ARG A 109 -9.67 17.55 9.75
C ARG A 109 -9.39 18.53 8.63
N ASP A 110 -9.54 18.08 7.37
CA ASP A 110 -9.31 18.93 6.20
C ASP A 110 -10.32 20.06 6.15
N GLN A 111 -11.59 19.81 6.49
CA GLN A 111 -12.62 20.84 6.58
C GLN A 111 -12.28 21.83 7.69
N GLY A 112 -11.79 21.37 8.82
CA GLY A 112 -11.36 22.22 9.91
C GLY A 112 -10.19 23.14 9.53
N LYS A 113 -9.29 22.68 8.70
CA LYS A 113 -8.12 23.47 8.25
C LYS A 113 -8.50 24.56 7.24
N LYS A 114 -9.62 24.43 6.55
CA LYS A 114 -10.07 25.41 5.55
C LYS A 114 -10.82 26.58 6.14
N GLN A 115 -11.10 26.53 7.39
CA GLN A 115 -11.72 27.62 8.14
C GLN A 115 -10.65 28.47 8.83
#